data_7801481c756739755b2c42f1c756669e
#
_entry.id   7801481c756739755b2c42f1c756669e
#
_cell.length_a   1.000
_cell.length_b   1.000
_cell.length_c   1.000
_cell.angle_alpha   90.00
_cell.angle_beta   90.00
_cell.angle_gamma   90.00
#
_symmetry.space_group_name_H-M   'P 1'
#
loop_
_entity.id
_entity.type
_entity.pdbx_description
1 polymer ?
#
loop_
_entity_poly.entity_id
_entity_poly.type
_entity_poly.pdbx_seq_one_letter_code
_entity_poly.pdbx_strand_id
1 'polypeptide(L)' 'MNRFQFVEDHKDAYGVKRLCEVVEVARSSFYAWLDSAGRRAAKAT' A
#
# COMPACT_ATOMS: atom_id res chain seq x y z
N MET A 1 13.18 -2.32 0.65
CA MET A 1 11.90 -1.65 0.89
C MET A 1 10.80 -2.28 0.05
N ASN A 2 9.63 -2.45 0.63
CA ASN A 2 8.50 -3.05 -0.06
C ASN A 2 7.81 -2.02 -0.95
N ARG A 3 7.45 -2.40 -2.18
CA ARG A 3 6.74 -1.49 -3.09
C ARG A 3 5.42 -1.02 -2.51
N PHE A 4 4.72 -1.90 -1.83
CA PHE A 4 3.46 -1.55 -1.20
C PHE A 4 3.65 -0.53 -0.10
N GLN A 5 4.73 -0.65 0.65
CA GLN A 5 5.05 0.32 1.69
C GLN A 5 5.34 1.69 1.07
N PHE A 6 6.02 1.71 -0.05
CA PHE A 6 6.27 2.96 -0.79
C PHE A 6 4.96 3.64 -1.17
N VAL A 7 4.02 2.85 -1.71
CA VAL A 7 2.71 3.40 -2.08
C VAL A 7 1.97 3.94 -0.85
N GLU A 8 1.99 3.19 0.23
CA GLU A 8 1.33 3.62 1.48
C GLU A 8 1.91 4.94 1.99
N ASP A 9 3.21 5.07 1.96
CA ASP A 9 3.88 6.26 2.47
C ASP A 9 3.59 7.51 1.65
N HIS A 10 3.38 7.34 0.35
CA HIS A 10 3.24 8.47 -0.58
C HIS A 10 1.84 8.66 -1.14
N LYS A 11 0.88 7.84 -0.73
CA LYS A 11 -0.46 7.87 -1.31
C LYS A 11 -1.15 9.22 -1.14
N ASP A 12 -0.90 9.90 -0.04
CA ASP A 12 -1.52 11.18 0.22
C ASP A 12 -1.00 12.28 -0.70
N ALA A 13 0.25 12.16 -1.12
CA ALA A 13 0.88 13.14 -2.00
C ALA A 13 0.53 12.90 -3.46
N TYR A 14 0.53 11.63 -3.89
CA TYR A 14 0.41 11.29 -5.31
C TYR A 14 -0.84 10.51 -5.68
N GLY A 15 -1.46 9.85 -4.72
CA GLY A 15 -2.63 9.01 -4.96
C GLY A 15 -2.26 7.57 -5.26
N VAL A 16 -3.11 6.65 -4.78
CA VAL A 16 -2.87 5.21 -4.91
C VAL A 16 -2.78 4.77 -6.37
N LYS A 17 -3.71 5.23 -7.20
CA LYS A 17 -3.74 4.83 -8.59
C LYS A 17 -2.44 5.18 -9.30
N ARG A 18 -1.97 6.39 -9.11
CA ARG A 18 -0.75 6.85 -9.75
C ARG A 18 0.47 6.08 -9.26
N LEU A 19 0.56 5.89 -7.96
CA LEU A 19 1.70 5.17 -7.38
C LEU A 19 1.73 3.71 -7.82
N CYS A 20 0.58 3.07 -7.89
CA CYS A 20 0.52 1.68 -8.37
C CYS A 20 1.00 1.58 -9.82
N GLU A 21 0.71 2.58 -10.65
CA GLU A 21 1.19 2.61 -12.01
C GLU A 21 2.71 2.81 -12.06
N VAL A 22 3.22 3.70 -11.23
CA VAL A 22 4.65 4.01 -11.19
C VAL A 22 5.47 2.81 -10.75
N VAL A 23 5.02 2.10 -9.71
CA VAL A 23 5.75 0.95 -9.20
C VAL A 23 5.32 -0.37 -9.84
N GLU A 24 4.40 -0.30 -10.78
CA GLU A 24 3.93 -1.47 -11.55
C GLU A 24 3.35 -2.58 -10.69
N VAL A 25 2.49 -2.22 -9.76
CA VAL A 25 1.74 -3.18 -8.94
C VAL A 25 0.25 -3.03 -9.21
N ALA A 26 -0.50 -4.12 -9.06
CA ALA A 26 -1.94 -4.07 -9.20
C ALA A 26 -2.55 -3.46 -7.93
N ARG A 27 -3.58 -2.61 -8.13
CA ARG A 27 -4.24 -2.00 -6.98
C ARG A 27 -4.88 -3.05 -6.06
N SER A 28 -5.43 -4.09 -6.64
CA SER A 28 -6.02 -5.15 -5.83
C SER A 28 -4.99 -5.83 -4.94
N SER A 29 -3.78 -6.04 -5.46
CA SER A 29 -2.70 -6.60 -4.67
C SER A 29 -2.30 -5.66 -3.54
N PHE A 30 -2.24 -4.36 -3.83
CA PHE A 30 -1.93 -3.36 -2.82
C PHE A 30 -2.97 -3.37 -1.70
N TYR A 31 -4.24 -3.39 -2.05
CA TYR A 31 -5.30 -3.40 -1.04
C TYR A 31 -5.32 -4.69 -0.22
N ALA A 32 -5.00 -5.82 -0.84
CA ALA A 32 -4.86 -7.07 -0.12
C ALA A 32 -3.71 -6.99 0.89
N TRP A 33 -2.61 -6.38 0.49
CA TRP A 33 -1.48 -6.18 1.38
C TRP A 33 -1.85 -5.25 2.55
N LEU A 34 -2.58 -4.17 2.26
CA LEU A 34 -3.05 -3.24 3.29
C LEU A 34 -3.94 -3.92 4.31
N ASP A 35 -4.82 -4.77 3.85
CA ASP A 35 -5.72 -5.52 4.73
C ASP A 35 -4.94 -6.38 5.72
N SER A 36 -3.95 -7.12 5.22
CA SER A 36 -3.08 -7.92 6.07
C SER A 36 -2.28 -7.08 7.04
N ALA A 37 -1.66 -6.02 6.54
CA ALA A 37 -0.86 -5.13 7.37
C ALA A 37 -1.71 -4.45 8.43
N GLY A 38 -2.91 -4.05 8.04
CA GLY A 38 -3.84 -3.41 8.96
C GLY A 38 -4.23 -4.31 10.10
N ARG A 39 -4.47 -5.57 9.81
CA ARG A 39 -4.81 -6.55 10.86
C ARG A 39 -3.68 -6.71 11.85
N ARG A 40 -2.44 -6.81 11.37
CA ARG A 40 -1.29 -6.93 12.24
C ARG A 40 -1.11 -5.69 13.10
N ALA A 41 -1.27 -4.54 12.50
CA ALA A 41 -1.15 -3.27 13.22
C ALA A 41 -2.21 -3.17 14.32
N ALA A 42 -3.43 -3.58 14.03
CA ALA A 42 -4.51 -3.56 14.99
C ALA A 42 -4.19 -4.46 16.19
N LYS A 43 -3.62 -5.62 15.93
CA LYS A 43 -3.23 -6.52 17.01
C LYS A 43 -2.07 -5.97 17.83
N ALA A 44 -1.14 -5.33 17.17
CA ALA A 44 0.03 -4.77 17.83
C ALA A 44 -0.36 -3.61 18.76
N THR A 45 -1.44 -2.95 18.43
CA THR A 45 -1.91 -1.81 19.22
C THR A 45 -2.76 -2.27 20.38
#